data_589cd052a52cf1e026633d699c14eec0
#
_entry.id   589cd052a52cf1e026633d699c14eec0
#
_cell.length_a   1.000
_cell.length_b   1.000
_cell.length_c   1.000
_cell.angle_alpha   90.00
_cell.angle_beta   90.00
_cell.angle_gamma   90.00
#
_symmetry.space_group_name_H-M   'P 1'
#
loop_
_entity.id
_entity.type
_entity.pdbx_description
1 polymer ?
#
loop_
_entity_poly.entity_id
_entity_poly.type
_entity_poly.pdbx_seq_one_letter_code
_entity_poly.pdbx_strand_id
1 'polypeptide(L)'
;MSGTPSPESYSQLYHQFALARMPWSGYSNFYRWAEKYVNVKEKRVGTGTVVKDYSDAREGYIMRDINPLTVTITQEQAGFQTTIVEQVHRVPMKERTYRLARRIMRDGVIGKPGRRVVLADTAVKQMSKLHQIYSGTVITEAHGPVTFDRSKADYCVRTFKRKTAILYKFKAEGDMLKAAYDGRWTDSPEVFNATPDAVYIGQVQSSREGVNLSTADDLVFFSIDHASLSYLQGRDRASYLGRTVPPVVHWLFARHSIEPLIYKLVREKQDYTVAHYRHDKN
;
A
#
# COMPACT_ATOMS: atom_id res chain seq x y z
N MET A 1 -12.96 -8.44 14.02
CA MET A 1 -13.58 -7.82 12.84
C MET A 1 -12.48 -7.31 11.91
N SER A 2 -12.60 -7.50 10.60
CA SER A 2 -11.62 -7.00 9.62
C SER A 2 -12.39 -6.48 8.40
N GLY A 3 -11.97 -5.34 7.85
CA GLY A 3 -12.51 -4.80 6.59
C GLY A 3 -11.91 -5.48 5.34
N THR A 4 -10.83 -6.23 5.50
CA THR A 4 -10.11 -6.92 4.43
C THR A 4 -9.59 -8.28 4.92
N PRO A 5 -10.49 -9.26 5.17
CA PRO A 5 -10.11 -10.53 5.80
C PRO A 5 -9.23 -11.40 4.89
N SER A 6 -9.31 -11.24 3.57
CA SER A 6 -8.54 -12.02 2.58
C SER A 6 -8.05 -11.14 1.43
N PRO A 7 -7.06 -10.25 1.68
CA PRO A 7 -6.66 -9.22 0.70
C PRO A 7 -5.99 -9.80 -0.56
N GLU A 8 -5.40 -10.97 -0.49
CA GLU A 8 -4.67 -11.58 -1.62
C GLU A 8 -5.29 -12.90 -2.09
N SER A 9 -5.82 -13.72 -1.18
CA SER A 9 -6.43 -15.01 -1.48
C SER A 9 -7.33 -15.48 -0.35
N TYR A 10 -8.41 -16.15 -0.68
CA TYR A 10 -9.30 -16.80 0.29
C TYR A 10 -8.59 -17.86 1.14
N SER A 11 -7.45 -18.39 0.71
CA SER A 11 -6.63 -19.31 1.52
C SER A 11 -6.15 -18.68 2.84
N GLN A 12 -6.04 -17.37 2.91
CA GLN A 12 -5.65 -16.64 4.13
C GLN A 12 -6.69 -16.75 5.25
N LEU A 13 -7.96 -17.03 4.90
CA LEU A 13 -9.02 -17.22 5.89
C LEU A 13 -8.79 -18.44 6.79
N TYR A 14 -8.07 -19.47 6.31
CA TYR A 14 -7.74 -20.61 7.15
C TYR A 14 -7.12 -20.19 8.49
N HIS A 15 -6.12 -19.32 8.45
CA HIS A 15 -5.40 -18.92 9.67
C HIS A 15 -6.27 -18.14 10.65
N GLN A 16 -7.25 -17.37 10.15
CA GLN A 16 -8.18 -16.63 11.00
C GLN A 16 -9.16 -17.56 11.69
N PHE A 17 -9.73 -18.51 10.95
CA PHE A 17 -10.71 -19.45 11.47
C PHE A 17 -10.08 -20.61 12.28
N ALA A 18 -8.81 -20.96 12.00
CA ALA A 18 -8.07 -21.96 12.77
C ALA A 18 -7.88 -21.57 14.24
N LEU A 19 -7.82 -20.28 14.57
CA LEU A 19 -7.78 -19.77 15.94
C LEU A 19 -9.04 -20.15 16.74
N ALA A 20 -10.22 -20.10 16.09
CA ALA A 20 -11.50 -20.48 16.68
C ALA A 20 -11.77 -22.00 16.56
N ARG A 21 -10.91 -22.76 15.89
CA ARG A 21 -11.08 -24.17 15.54
C ARG A 21 -12.39 -24.48 14.79
N MET A 22 -12.99 -23.50 14.12
CA MET A 22 -14.23 -23.67 13.36
C MET A 22 -14.10 -22.93 12.03
N PRO A 23 -14.72 -23.42 10.93
CA PRO A 23 -15.44 -24.70 10.80
C PRO A 23 -14.52 -25.90 10.58
N TRP A 24 -13.20 -25.68 10.55
CA TRP A 24 -12.19 -26.63 10.05
C TRP A 24 -11.41 -27.36 11.14
N SER A 25 -12.08 -27.67 12.24
CA SER A 25 -11.48 -28.40 13.39
C SER A 25 -10.88 -29.78 13.05
N GLY A 26 -11.35 -30.41 11.98
CA GLY A 26 -10.84 -31.70 11.50
C GLY A 26 -9.50 -31.65 10.77
N TYR A 27 -8.96 -30.44 10.51
CA TYR A 27 -7.67 -30.30 9.81
C TYR A 27 -6.56 -29.98 10.81
N SER A 28 -5.52 -30.84 10.83
CA SER A 28 -4.39 -30.69 11.76
C SER A 28 -3.49 -29.49 11.43
N ASN A 29 -3.45 -29.05 10.17
CA ASN A 29 -2.64 -27.93 9.71
C ASN A 29 -3.15 -27.38 8.36
N PHE A 30 -2.58 -26.22 7.97
CA PHE A 30 -2.89 -25.55 6.71
C PHE A 30 -2.71 -26.44 5.49
N TYR A 31 -1.68 -27.26 5.42
CA TYR A 31 -1.36 -28.06 4.24
C TYR A 31 -2.42 -29.12 3.97
N ARG A 32 -2.90 -29.80 5.02
CA ARG A 32 -3.99 -30.78 4.93
C ARG A 32 -5.32 -30.11 4.53
N TRP A 33 -5.56 -28.92 5.04
CA TRP A 33 -6.72 -28.13 4.64
C TRP A 33 -6.59 -27.70 3.16
N ALA A 34 -5.41 -27.23 2.73
CA ALA A 34 -5.17 -26.76 1.37
C ALA A 34 -5.37 -27.86 0.30
N GLU A 35 -5.14 -29.14 0.60
CA GLU A 35 -5.43 -30.25 -0.33
C GLU A 35 -6.90 -30.22 -0.83
N LYS A 36 -7.84 -29.81 0.03
CA LYS A 36 -9.26 -29.72 -0.32
C LYS A 36 -9.68 -28.35 -0.85
N TYR A 37 -9.13 -27.29 -0.28
CA TYR A 37 -9.65 -25.93 -0.49
C TYR A 37 -8.80 -25.06 -1.43
N VAL A 38 -7.66 -25.56 -1.90
CA VAL A 38 -6.75 -24.79 -2.77
C VAL A 38 -6.29 -25.64 -3.95
N ASN A 39 -6.24 -25.04 -5.13
CA ASN A 39 -5.57 -25.63 -6.30
C ASN A 39 -4.07 -25.26 -6.19
N VAL A 40 -3.31 -26.10 -5.47
CA VAL A 40 -1.89 -25.84 -5.22
C VAL A 40 -1.10 -25.92 -6.52
N LYS A 41 -0.40 -24.83 -6.88
CA LYS A 41 0.47 -24.74 -8.06
C LYS A 41 1.92 -24.70 -7.64
N GLU A 42 2.79 -25.34 -8.41
CA GLU A 42 4.24 -25.24 -8.22
C GLU A 42 4.81 -24.15 -9.12
N LYS A 43 5.51 -23.20 -8.52
CA LYS A 43 6.24 -22.15 -9.24
C LYS A 43 7.74 -22.35 -9.06
N ARG A 44 8.49 -22.34 -10.15
CA ARG A 44 9.96 -22.32 -10.11
C ARG A 44 10.43 -20.89 -9.91
N VAL A 45 11.22 -20.66 -8.88
CA VAL A 45 11.82 -19.36 -8.55
C VAL A 45 13.33 -19.46 -8.65
N GLY A 46 13.93 -18.61 -9.50
CA GLY A 46 15.38 -18.61 -9.74
C GLY A 46 15.90 -19.91 -10.38
N THR A 47 17.13 -20.29 -10.07
CA THR A 47 17.87 -21.41 -10.69
C THR A 47 17.50 -22.80 -10.10
N GLY A 48 16.26 -23.05 -9.70
CA GLY A 48 15.83 -24.41 -9.37
C GLY A 48 15.00 -24.61 -8.10
N THR A 49 14.71 -23.57 -7.33
CA THR A 49 13.85 -23.71 -6.15
C THR A 49 12.39 -23.78 -6.58
N VAL A 50 11.70 -24.88 -6.21
CA VAL A 50 10.24 -25.02 -6.40
C VAL A 50 9.54 -24.49 -5.16
N VAL A 51 8.66 -23.51 -5.34
CA VAL A 51 7.81 -22.94 -4.29
C VAL A 51 6.36 -23.28 -4.60
N LYS A 52 5.62 -23.75 -3.59
CA LYS A 52 4.18 -24.01 -3.71
C LYS A 52 3.42 -22.68 -3.59
N ASP A 53 2.54 -22.43 -4.54
CA ASP A 53 1.63 -21.28 -4.57
C ASP A 53 0.24 -21.74 -4.10
N TYR A 54 -0.25 -21.11 -3.03
CA TYR A 54 -1.54 -21.37 -2.40
C TYR A 54 -2.56 -20.26 -2.69
N SER A 55 -2.32 -19.41 -3.67
CA SER A 55 -3.21 -18.27 -3.99
C SER A 55 -4.48 -18.68 -4.72
N ASP A 56 -4.49 -19.81 -5.43
CA ASP A 56 -5.64 -20.31 -6.18
C ASP A 56 -6.61 -21.09 -5.28
N ALA A 57 -7.32 -20.36 -4.43
CA ALA A 57 -8.26 -20.95 -3.48
C ALA A 57 -9.61 -21.25 -4.13
N ARG A 58 -10.22 -22.36 -3.73
CA ARG A 58 -11.57 -22.79 -4.15
C ARG A 58 -12.62 -22.03 -3.31
N GLU A 59 -12.87 -20.78 -3.70
CA GLU A 59 -13.74 -19.86 -2.99
C GLU A 59 -15.08 -20.46 -2.57
N GLY A 60 -15.82 -21.07 -3.51
CA GLY A 60 -17.15 -21.62 -3.25
C GLY A 60 -17.17 -22.63 -2.09
N TYR A 61 -16.13 -23.46 -1.94
CA TYR A 61 -16.03 -24.38 -0.80
C TYR A 61 -15.75 -23.65 0.52
N ILE A 62 -14.85 -22.66 0.47
CA ILE A 62 -14.48 -21.89 1.65
C ILE A 62 -15.67 -21.08 2.15
N MET A 63 -16.31 -20.32 1.25
CA MET A 63 -17.44 -19.46 1.59
C MET A 63 -18.64 -20.25 2.08
N ARG A 64 -18.95 -21.38 1.48
CA ARG A 64 -20.01 -22.27 1.97
C ARG A 64 -19.83 -22.66 3.44
N ASP A 65 -18.57 -22.96 3.83
CA ASP A 65 -18.26 -23.43 5.17
C ASP A 65 -18.23 -22.28 6.19
N ILE A 66 -17.83 -21.04 5.80
CA ILE A 66 -17.68 -19.91 6.72
C ILE A 66 -18.88 -18.95 6.73
N ASN A 67 -19.72 -18.91 5.69
CA ASN A 67 -20.88 -18.00 5.63
C ASN A 67 -21.82 -18.11 6.84
N PRO A 68 -22.10 -19.32 7.40
CA PRO A 68 -22.92 -19.44 8.61
C PRO A 68 -22.28 -18.83 9.87
N LEU A 69 -20.97 -18.60 9.84
CA LEU A 69 -20.18 -18.09 10.97
C LEU A 69 -19.77 -16.62 10.80
N THR A 70 -20.15 -15.99 9.69
CA THR A 70 -19.73 -14.63 9.34
C THR A 70 -20.93 -13.72 9.12
N VAL A 71 -20.77 -12.47 9.55
CA VAL A 71 -21.67 -11.37 9.19
C VAL A 71 -20.88 -10.39 8.32
N THR A 72 -21.33 -10.21 7.08
CA THR A 72 -20.73 -9.25 6.15
C THR A 72 -21.63 -8.03 6.01
N ILE A 73 -21.08 -6.84 6.26
CA ILE A 73 -21.76 -5.56 6.11
C ILE A 73 -20.98 -4.72 5.11
N THR A 74 -21.64 -4.21 4.08
CA THR A 74 -21.02 -3.25 3.14
C THR A 74 -20.94 -1.86 3.79
N GLN A 75 -20.05 -1.00 3.29
CA GLN A 75 -19.97 0.39 3.76
C GLN A 75 -21.32 1.12 3.62
N GLU A 76 -22.05 0.90 2.53
CA GLU A 76 -23.38 1.45 2.31
C GLU A 76 -24.40 0.95 3.36
N GLN A 77 -24.43 -0.36 3.64
CA GLN A 77 -25.27 -0.95 4.68
C GLN A 77 -24.89 -0.45 6.10
N ALA A 78 -23.62 -0.11 6.29
CA ALA A 78 -23.12 0.50 7.53
C ALA A 78 -23.44 2.01 7.63
N GLY A 79 -24.08 2.60 6.61
CA GLY A 79 -24.51 4.01 6.63
C GLY A 79 -23.47 5.00 6.14
N PHE A 80 -22.40 4.56 5.45
CA PHE A 80 -21.46 5.46 4.81
C PHE A 80 -22.11 6.07 3.56
N GLN A 81 -22.26 7.40 3.53
CA GLN A 81 -22.98 8.12 2.47
C GLN A 81 -22.10 8.64 1.36
N THR A 82 -20.77 8.67 1.56
CA THR A 82 -19.85 9.28 0.62
C THR A 82 -18.92 8.27 -0.04
N THR A 83 -18.80 8.35 -1.37
CA THR A 83 -17.84 7.57 -2.15
C THR A 83 -16.50 8.30 -2.17
N ILE A 84 -15.41 7.56 -1.94
CA ILE A 84 -14.04 8.08 -2.04
C ILE A 84 -13.76 8.46 -3.50
N VAL A 85 -13.27 9.68 -3.71
CA VAL A 85 -12.81 10.16 -5.02
C VAL A 85 -11.30 9.96 -5.11
N GLU A 86 -10.83 9.28 -6.15
CA GLU A 86 -9.39 9.05 -6.37
C GLU A 86 -8.86 9.92 -7.52
N GLN A 87 -7.70 10.55 -7.31
CA GLN A 87 -7.02 11.38 -8.29
C GLN A 87 -5.54 10.98 -8.42
N VAL A 88 -5.06 10.89 -9.67
CA VAL A 88 -3.66 10.56 -9.96
C VAL A 88 -2.93 11.82 -10.43
N HIS A 89 -1.82 12.15 -9.76
CA HIS A 89 -0.93 13.25 -10.09
C HIS A 89 0.37 12.72 -10.67
N ARG A 90 0.79 13.25 -11.82
CA ARG A 90 2.06 12.89 -12.48
C ARG A 90 3.06 14.03 -12.32
N VAL A 91 3.94 13.90 -11.34
CA VAL A 91 4.90 14.95 -10.95
C VAL A 91 6.16 14.86 -11.80
N PRO A 92 6.57 15.92 -12.51
CA PRO A 92 7.85 15.94 -13.19
C PRO A 92 8.99 16.02 -12.17
N MET A 93 9.97 15.12 -12.31
CA MET A 93 11.16 15.08 -11.48
C MET A 93 12.31 15.83 -12.15
N LYS A 94 13.39 16.11 -11.40
CA LYS A 94 14.62 16.66 -11.98
C LYS A 94 15.28 15.66 -12.94
N GLU A 95 15.99 16.15 -13.95
CA GLU A 95 16.70 15.30 -14.91
C GLU A 95 17.69 14.33 -14.22
N ARG A 96 18.27 14.74 -13.10
CA ARG A 96 19.11 13.87 -12.28
C ARG A 96 18.40 12.60 -11.86
N THR A 97 17.13 12.65 -11.49
CA THR A 97 16.30 11.49 -11.09
C THR A 97 16.20 10.50 -12.24
N TYR A 98 15.84 10.97 -13.42
CA TYR A 98 15.71 10.11 -14.60
C TYR A 98 17.05 9.49 -15.03
N ARG A 99 18.15 10.25 -14.94
CA ARG A 99 19.50 9.75 -15.22
C ARG A 99 19.91 8.64 -14.25
N LEU A 100 19.63 8.80 -12.95
CA LEU A 100 19.90 7.77 -11.93
C LEU A 100 19.05 6.52 -12.17
N ALA A 101 17.76 6.69 -12.49
CA ALA A 101 16.86 5.58 -12.80
C ALA A 101 17.35 4.78 -14.03
N ARG A 102 17.68 5.46 -15.13
CA ARG A 102 18.25 4.82 -16.33
C ARG A 102 19.53 4.06 -16.01
N ARG A 103 20.40 4.62 -15.16
CA ARG A 103 21.65 3.97 -14.77
C ARG A 103 21.42 2.72 -13.94
N ILE A 104 20.51 2.73 -12.95
CA ILE A 104 20.16 1.52 -12.20
C ILE A 104 19.55 0.45 -13.10
N MET A 105 18.69 0.81 -14.04
CA MET A 105 18.12 -0.16 -14.97
C MET A 105 19.17 -0.83 -15.86
N ARG A 106 20.15 -0.06 -16.34
CA ARG A 106 21.17 -0.56 -17.26
C ARG A 106 22.30 -1.31 -16.56
N ASP A 107 22.85 -0.71 -15.49
CA ASP A 107 24.11 -1.14 -14.88
C ASP A 107 23.91 -1.90 -13.56
N GLY A 108 22.72 -1.85 -12.95
CA GLY A 108 22.46 -2.41 -11.63
C GLY A 108 23.21 -1.71 -10.49
N VAL A 109 23.99 -0.67 -10.78
CA VAL A 109 24.82 0.02 -9.79
C VAL A 109 24.97 1.52 -10.10
N ILE A 110 24.99 2.33 -9.03
CA ILE A 110 25.35 3.75 -9.10
C ILE A 110 26.47 4.02 -8.09
N GLY A 111 27.43 4.83 -8.46
CA GLY A 111 28.56 5.21 -7.62
C GLY A 111 29.85 4.49 -7.98
N LYS A 112 30.88 4.65 -7.13
CA LYS A 112 32.19 4.00 -7.24
C LYS A 112 32.59 3.46 -5.86
N PRO A 113 33.40 2.39 -5.77
CA PRO A 113 33.97 1.95 -4.50
C PRO A 113 34.59 3.11 -3.70
N GLY A 114 34.39 3.13 -2.38
CA GLY A 114 34.86 4.21 -1.52
C GLY A 114 34.00 5.49 -1.52
N ARG A 115 32.90 5.54 -2.30
CA ARG A 115 31.91 6.63 -2.31
C ARG A 115 30.51 6.09 -2.03
N ARG A 116 29.49 6.96 -2.16
CA ARG A 116 28.08 6.54 -2.03
C ARG A 116 27.75 5.57 -3.16
N VAL A 117 27.54 4.30 -2.82
CA VAL A 117 27.17 3.23 -3.76
C VAL A 117 25.72 2.84 -3.53
N VAL A 118 24.99 2.64 -4.61
CA VAL A 118 23.65 2.04 -4.64
C VAL A 118 23.75 0.78 -5.47
N LEU A 119 23.50 -0.37 -4.86
CA LEU A 119 23.56 -1.68 -5.52
C LEU A 119 22.16 -2.24 -5.75
N ALA A 120 21.93 -2.76 -6.95
CA ALA A 120 20.69 -3.40 -7.37
C ALA A 120 20.98 -4.62 -8.24
N ASP A 121 21.63 -5.61 -7.63
CA ASP A 121 22.14 -6.83 -8.25
C ASP A 121 21.05 -7.86 -8.59
N THR A 122 19.85 -7.69 -8.09
CA THR A 122 18.69 -8.54 -8.38
C THR A 122 17.51 -7.72 -8.89
N ALA A 123 16.59 -8.34 -9.65
CA ALA A 123 15.40 -7.67 -10.16
C ALA A 123 14.54 -7.05 -9.04
N VAL A 124 14.42 -7.72 -7.89
CA VAL A 124 13.69 -7.23 -6.72
C VAL A 124 14.36 -5.99 -6.13
N LYS A 125 15.69 -6.01 -5.95
CA LYS A 125 16.45 -4.85 -5.49
C LYS A 125 16.37 -3.71 -6.50
N GLN A 126 16.47 -4.02 -7.80
CA GLN A 126 16.36 -3.02 -8.86
C GLN A 126 15.00 -2.30 -8.82
N MET A 127 13.89 -3.05 -8.72
CA MET A 127 12.56 -2.47 -8.53
C MET A 127 12.47 -1.58 -7.28
N SER A 128 13.00 -2.07 -6.14
CA SER A 128 13.00 -1.30 -4.90
C SER A 128 13.82 -0.02 -5.00
N LYS A 129 15.03 -0.06 -5.59
CA LYS A 129 15.88 1.12 -5.79
C LYS A 129 15.28 2.10 -6.80
N LEU A 130 14.65 1.63 -7.87
CA LEU A 130 13.90 2.47 -8.81
C LEU A 130 12.76 3.21 -8.12
N HIS A 131 11.99 2.53 -7.27
CA HIS A 131 10.92 3.14 -6.52
C HIS A 131 11.44 4.25 -5.59
N GLN A 132 12.55 4.01 -4.86
CA GLN A 132 13.21 5.02 -4.04
C GLN A 132 13.69 6.20 -4.89
N ILE A 133 14.35 5.95 -6.02
CA ILE A 133 14.86 7.00 -6.92
C ILE A 133 13.72 7.90 -7.42
N TYR A 134 12.59 7.32 -7.82
CA TYR A 134 11.43 8.08 -8.28
C TYR A 134 10.69 8.82 -7.16
N SER A 135 10.93 8.48 -5.90
CA SER A 135 10.47 9.29 -4.76
C SER A 135 11.38 10.48 -4.45
N GLY A 136 12.57 10.54 -5.08
CA GLY A 136 13.59 11.57 -4.84
C GLY A 136 14.59 11.21 -3.75
N THR A 137 14.56 9.98 -3.26
CA THR A 137 15.46 9.47 -2.20
C THR A 137 16.13 8.17 -2.65
N VAL A 138 17.18 7.73 -1.99
CA VAL A 138 17.76 6.40 -2.18
C VAL A 138 18.59 6.00 -0.96
N ILE A 139 18.52 4.75 -0.55
CA ILE A 139 19.38 4.18 0.47
C ILE A 139 20.67 3.69 -0.19
N THR A 140 21.81 4.22 0.28
CA THR A 140 23.15 3.81 -0.15
C THR A 140 23.68 2.72 0.78
N GLU A 141 24.61 1.89 0.28
CA GLU A 141 25.12 0.73 1.01
C GLU A 141 25.89 1.11 2.29
N ALA A 142 26.69 2.19 2.25
CA ALA A 142 27.55 2.55 3.38
C ALA A 142 27.12 3.82 4.14
N HIS A 143 26.26 4.66 3.59
CA HIS A 143 26.01 6.02 4.09
C HIS A 143 24.53 6.27 4.39
N GLY A 144 23.71 5.23 4.37
CA GLY A 144 22.28 5.33 4.63
C GLY A 144 21.48 6.10 3.56
N PRO A 145 20.34 6.67 3.93
CA PRO A 145 19.44 7.33 3.00
C PRO A 145 20.00 8.70 2.53
N VAL A 146 19.74 9.02 1.27
CA VAL A 146 20.10 10.30 0.65
C VAL A 146 18.90 10.87 -0.07
N THR A 147 18.53 12.11 0.24
CA THR A 147 17.57 12.91 -0.52
C THR A 147 18.32 13.72 -1.57
N PHE A 148 17.89 13.64 -2.84
CA PHE A 148 18.54 14.35 -3.95
C PHE A 148 17.55 15.09 -4.86
N ASP A 149 16.24 14.82 -4.73
CA ASP A 149 15.20 15.49 -5.50
C ASP A 149 13.96 15.73 -4.62
N ARG A 150 13.56 16.98 -4.46
CA ARG A 150 12.42 17.37 -3.63
C ARG A 150 11.15 17.64 -4.44
N SER A 151 11.15 17.39 -5.75
CA SER A 151 10.06 17.78 -6.66
C SER A 151 8.69 17.31 -6.19
N LYS A 152 8.56 16.07 -5.70
CA LYS A 152 7.28 15.55 -5.16
C LYS A 152 6.88 16.25 -3.85
N ALA A 153 7.81 16.50 -2.92
CA ALA A 153 7.52 17.18 -1.67
C ALA A 153 7.11 18.64 -1.92
N ASP A 154 7.83 19.35 -2.79
CA ASP A 154 7.51 20.72 -3.18
C ASP A 154 6.15 20.79 -3.92
N TYR A 155 5.83 19.75 -4.70
CA TYR A 155 4.51 19.61 -5.31
C TYR A 155 3.41 19.49 -4.26
N CYS A 156 3.58 18.66 -3.23
CA CYS A 156 2.62 18.53 -2.13
C CYS A 156 2.34 19.88 -1.47
N VAL A 157 3.39 20.60 -1.09
CA VAL A 157 3.27 21.92 -0.43
C VAL A 157 2.55 22.94 -1.29
N ARG A 158 2.74 22.92 -2.62
CA ARG A 158 2.07 23.85 -3.52
C ARG A 158 0.62 23.49 -3.82
N THR A 159 0.31 22.19 -3.90
CA THR A 159 -0.97 21.70 -4.42
C THR A 159 -2.01 21.48 -3.34
N PHE A 160 -1.63 20.87 -2.22
CA PHE A 160 -2.58 20.52 -1.17
C PHE A 160 -2.61 21.60 -0.10
N LYS A 161 -3.73 22.33 -0.05
CA LYS A 161 -3.95 23.49 0.83
C LYS A 161 -5.04 23.29 1.86
N ARG A 162 -5.85 22.23 1.68
CA ARG A 162 -6.90 21.82 2.61
C ARG A 162 -6.30 20.97 3.73
N LYS A 163 -7.13 20.51 4.62
CA LYS A 163 -6.75 19.56 5.69
C LYS A 163 -6.17 18.29 5.07
N THR A 164 -4.86 18.12 5.12
CA THR A 164 -4.14 17.12 4.34
C THR A 164 -3.44 16.10 5.24
N ALA A 165 -3.65 14.81 4.92
CA ALA A 165 -2.86 13.72 5.48
C ALA A 165 -1.98 13.11 4.38
N ILE A 166 -0.66 12.99 4.63
CA ILE A 166 0.31 12.45 3.67
C ILE A 166 0.87 11.14 4.21
N LEU A 167 0.70 10.08 3.43
CA LEU A 167 1.22 8.76 3.72
C LEU A 167 2.44 8.47 2.84
N TYR A 168 3.57 8.12 3.48
CA TYR A 168 4.81 7.80 2.79
C TYR A 168 5.26 6.37 3.05
N LYS A 169 6.13 5.82 2.19
CA LYS A 169 6.68 4.46 2.31
C LYS A 169 8.07 4.44 2.94
N PHE A 170 8.99 5.23 2.42
CA PHE A 170 10.40 5.21 2.83
C PHE A 170 10.68 6.29 3.89
N LYS A 171 11.42 5.96 4.96
CA LYS A 171 11.72 6.92 6.04
C LYS A 171 12.30 8.24 5.53
N ALA A 172 13.19 8.20 4.55
CA ALA A 172 13.77 9.40 3.95
C ALA A 172 12.73 10.32 3.27
N GLU A 173 11.61 9.78 2.82
CA GLU A 173 10.49 10.58 2.31
C GLU A 173 9.82 11.37 3.43
N GLY A 174 9.63 10.71 4.60
CA GLY A 174 9.10 11.36 5.80
C GLY A 174 9.97 12.53 6.25
N ASP A 175 11.28 12.34 6.33
CA ASP A 175 12.21 13.41 6.69
C ASP A 175 12.17 14.58 5.70
N MET A 176 12.11 14.26 4.39
CA MET A 176 11.99 15.26 3.32
C MET A 176 10.67 16.05 3.40
N LEU A 177 9.55 15.37 3.66
CA LEU A 177 8.23 15.97 3.81
C LEU A 177 8.17 16.85 5.06
N LYS A 178 8.63 16.36 6.22
CA LYS A 178 8.71 17.13 7.47
C LYS A 178 9.51 18.42 7.29
N ALA A 179 10.65 18.34 6.62
CA ALA A 179 11.44 19.52 6.27
C ALA A 179 10.76 20.47 5.27
N ALA A 180 9.88 19.96 4.38
CA ALA A 180 9.16 20.78 3.41
C ALA A 180 7.98 21.53 4.05
N TYR A 181 7.34 20.96 5.05
CA TYR A 181 6.20 21.58 5.75
C TYR A 181 6.58 22.45 6.96
N ASP A 182 7.83 22.50 7.34
CA ASP A 182 8.44 23.45 8.28
C ASP A 182 7.53 23.82 9.47
N GLY A 183 7.45 22.93 10.46
CA GLY A 183 6.67 23.13 11.69
C GLY A 183 5.15 22.98 11.59
N ARG A 184 4.57 22.87 10.37
CA ARG A 184 3.13 22.67 10.17
C ARG A 184 2.74 21.19 10.07
N TRP A 185 3.57 20.28 10.48
CA TRP A 185 3.32 18.84 10.42
C TRP A 185 3.20 18.22 11.80
N THR A 186 2.50 17.10 11.85
CA THR A 186 2.41 16.20 13.00
C THR A 186 2.36 14.75 12.54
N ASP A 187 2.83 13.83 13.37
CA ASP A 187 2.63 12.38 13.21
C ASP A 187 1.66 11.81 14.27
N SER A 188 1.08 12.67 15.14
CA SER A 188 -0.02 12.31 16.03
C SER A 188 -1.37 12.57 15.34
N PRO A 189 -2.21 11.52 15.19
CA PRO A 189 -3.58 11.66 14.67
C PRO A 189 -4.45 12.57 15.53
N GLU A 190 -4.25 12.56 16.84
CA GLU A 190 -5.00 13.37 17.81
C GLU A 190 -4.71 14.86 17.59
N VAL A 191 -3.43 15.22 17.50
CA VAL A 191 -3.00 16.60 17.21
C VAL A 191 -3.49 17.03 15.83
N PHE A 192 -3.38 16.15 14.83
CA PHE A 192 -3.90 16.41 13.49
C PHE A 192 -5.38 16.74 13.53
N ASN A 193 -6.21 15.90 14.14
CA ASN A 193 -7.66 16.11 14.17
C ASN A 193 -8.06 17.36 14.95
N ALA A 194 -7.30 17.75 15.99
CA ALA A 194 -7.58 18.92 16.82
C ALA A 194 -7.08 20.25 16.21
N THR A 195 -6.07 20.23 15.33
CA THR A 195 -5.41 21.42 14.83
C THR A 195 -5.81 21.71 13.36
N PRO A 196 -6.53 22.79 13.03
CA PRO A 196 -7.06 23.03 11.68
C PRO A 196 -6.00 23.01 10.56
N ASP A 197 -4.85 23.68 10.79
CA ASP A 197 -3.81 23.89 9.77
C ASP A 197 -2.70 22.84 9.79
N ALA A 198 -2.79 21.84 10.67
CA ALA A 198 -1.80 20.78 10.74
C ALA A 198 -1.88 19.84 9.54
N VAL A 199 -0.73 19.40 9.05
CA VAL A 199 -0.59 18.36 8.04
C VAL A 199 -0.13 17.08 8.73
N TYR A 200 -0.88 15.99 8.56
CA TYR A 200 -0.42 14.69 9.06
C TYR A 200 0.62 14.11 8.11
N ILE A 201 1.76 13.65 8.64
CA ILE A 201 2.81 12.99 7.87
C ILE A 201 3.14 11.66 8.56
N GLY A 202 2.66 10.55 8.01
CA GLY A 202 2.80 9.22 8.58
C GLY A 202 3.29 8.17 7.60
N GLN A 203 3.96 7.13 8.10
CA GLN A 203 4.37 6.00 7.28
C GLN A 203 3.16 5.09 7.02
N VAL A 204 2.95 4.66 5.75
CA VAL A 204 1.81 3.80 5.36
C VAL A 204 1.69 2.58 6.27
N GLN A 205 2.79 1.92 6.59
CA GLN A 205 2.77 0.69 7.40
C GLN A 205 2.31 0.92 8.84
N SER A 206 2.75 2.00 9.48
CA SER A 206 2.32 2.35 10.84
C SER A 206 0.95 3.03 10.88
N SER A 207 0.53 3.66 9.77
CA SER A 207 -0.76 4.36 9.68
C SER A 207 -1.91 3.47 9.22
N ARG A 208 -1.67 2.22 8.85
CA ARG A 208 -2.73 1.31 8.37
C ARG A 208 -3.61 0.74 9.49
N GLU A 209 -3.13 0.69 10.73
CA GLU A 209 -3.86 0.13 11.87
C GLU A 209 -4.15 1.20 12.92
N GLY A 210 -5.43 1.36 13.29
CA GLY A 210 -5.87 2.21 14.40
C GLY A 210 -5.75 3.73 14.23
N VAL A 211 -5.20 4.23 13.12
CA VAL A 211 -5.06 5.68 12.89
C VAL A 211 -6.34 6.28 12.35
N ASN A 212 -6.87 7.28 13.04
CA ASN A 212 -8.05 8.04 12.62
C ASN A 212 -7.63 9.35 11.96
N LEU A 213 -7.90 9.49 10.65
CA LEU A 213 -7.65 10.68 9.85
C LEU A 213 -8.96 11.26 9.29
N SER A 214 -10.06 11.11 10.02
CA SER A 214 -11.41 11.47 9.56
C SER A 214 -11.58 12.95 9.24
N THR A 215 -10.77 13.85 9.80
CA THR A 215 -10.81 15.28 9.49
C THR A 215 -10.07 15.66 8.20
N ALA A 216 -9.33 14.72 7.58
CA ALA A 216 -8.62 15.00 6.34
C ALA A 216 -9.58 15.22 5.16
N ASP A 217 -9.43 16.31 4.42
CA ASP A 217 -10.08 16.53 3.14
C ASP A 217 -9.33 15.85 2.00
N ASP A 218 -8.00 15.91 2.08
CA ASP A 218 -7.06 15.31 1.13
C ASP A 218 -6.22 14.25 1.82
N LEU A 219 -6.27 13.02 1.30
CA LEU A 219 -5.39 11.92 1.70
C LEU A 219 -4.41 11.65 0.57
N VAL A 220 -3.12 11.91 0.80
CA VAL A 220 -2.08 11.86 -0.22
C VAL A 220 -1.19 10.63 -0.01
N PHE A 221 -1.15 9.74 -0.98
CA PHE A 221 -0.13 8.70 -1.05
C PHE A 221 1.09 9.23 -1.80
N PHE A 222 2.10 9.60 -1.05
CA PHE A 222 3.36 10.13 -1.59
C PHE A 222 4.13 9.08 -2.37
N SER A 223 4.13 7.84 -1.89
CA SER A 223 4.63 6.66 -2.58
C SER A 223 3.68 5.49 -2.34
N ILE A 224 3.37 4.74 -3.39
CA ILE A 224 2.50 3.58 -3.31
C ILE A 224 3.26 2.38 -2.73
N ASP A 225 2.60 1.57 -1.92
CA ASP A 225 3.13 0.26 -1.50
C ASP A 225 2.66 -0.85 -2.44
N HIS A 226 3.41 -1.95 -2.50
CA HIS A 226 3.04 -3.14 -3.29
C HIS A 226 1.89 -3.95 -2.64
N ALA A 227 1.63 -3.73 -1.36
CA ALA A 227 0.59 -4.45 -0.63
C ALA A 227 -0.79 -3.82 -0.86
N SER A 228 -1.71 -4.58 -1.46
CA SER A 228 -3.11 -4.17 -1.64
C SER A 228 -3.80 -3.85 -0.31
N LEU A 229 -3.45 -4.57 0.77
CA LEU A 229 -3.95 -4.30 2.11
C LEU A 229 -3.59 -2.88 2.60
N SER A 230 -2.34 -2.44 2.39
CA SER A 230 -1.90 -1.08 2.74
C SER A 230 -2.67 -0.01 1.97
N TYR A 231 -2.98 -0.28 0.69
CA TYR A 231 -3.82 0.58 -0.14
C TYR A 231 -5.23 0.72 0.42
N LEU A 232 -5.92 -0.41 0.64
CA LEU A 232 -7.31 -0.42 1.11
C LEU A 232 -7.45 0.23 2.48
N GLN A 233 -6.65 -0.21 3.45
CA GLN A 233 -6.70 0.29 4.82
C GLN A 233 -6.28 1.76 4.92
N GLY A 234 -5.26 2.16 4.16
CA GLY A 234 -4.83 3.57 4.12
C GLY A 234 -5.91 4.47 3.53
N ARG A 235 -6.52 4.08 2.40
CA ARG A 235 -7.58 4.83 1.73
C ARG A 235 -8.78 5.09 2.64
N ASP A 236 -9.20 4.09 3.38
CA ASP A 236 -10.42 4.17 4.21
C ASP A 236 -10.23 5.00 5.49
N ARG A 237 -8.99 5.45 5.81
CA ARG A 237 -8.69 6.27 7.01
C ARG A 237 -9.33 7.66 6.99
N ALA A 238 -9.59 8.21 5.82
CA ALA A 238 -10.26 9.51 5.68
C ALA A 238 -11.79 9.38 5.67
N SER A 239 -12.35 8.17 5.70
CA SER A 239 -13.78 7.91 5.72
C SER A 239 -14.29 7.75 7.15
N TYR A 240 -15.46 8.34 7.45
CA TYR A 240 -16.16 8.14 8.72
C TYR A 240 -17.68 8.22 8.53
N LEU A 241 -18.40 7.64 9.47
CA LEU A 241 -19.87 7.67 9.48
C LEU A 241 -20.38 9.10 9.68
N GLY A 242 -21.30 9.54 8.81
CA GLY A 242 -21.85 10.90 8.85
C GLY A 242 -21.06 11.95 8.06
N ARG A 243 -20.00 11.57 7.34
CA ARG A 243 -19.31 12.47 6.43
C ARG A 243 -20.20 12.82 5.22
N THR A 244 -20.39 14.11 4.96
CA THR A 244 -21.21 14.60 3.84
C THR A 244 -20.40 14.99 2.60
N VAL A 245 -19.11 15.34 2.78
CA VAL A 245 -18.21 15.69 1.69
C VAL A 245 -17.22 14.55 1.47
N PRO A 246 -17.13 13.97 0.26
CA PRO A 246 -16.19 12.88 -0.02
C PRO A 246 -14.74 13.30 0.24
N PRO A 247 -13.93 12.47 0.91
CA PRO A 247 -12.50 12.68 0.96
C PRO A 247 -11.90 12.42 -0.42
N VAL A 248 -10.87 13.16 -0.78
CA VAL A 248 -10.13 12.97 -2.02
C VAL A 248 -8.84 12.23 -1.71
N VAL A 249 -8.64 11.08 -2.36
CA VAL A 249 -7.41 10.29 -2.27
C VAL A 249 -6.52 10.62 -3.47
N HIS A 250 -5.32 11.10 -3.21
CA HIS A 250 -4.37 11.53 -4.21
C HIS A 250 -3.19 10.57 -4.30
N TRP A 251 -2.92 10.10 -5.52
CA TRP A 251 -1.78 9.25 -5.84
C TRP A 251 -0.70 10.06 -6.54
N LEU A 252 0.47 10.21 -5.93
CA LEU A 252 1.57 10.95 -6.50
C LEU A 252 2.54 10.01 -7.20
N PHE A 253 2.58 10.05 -8.52
CA PHE A 253 3.54 9.30 -9.33
C PHE A 253 4.56 10.25 -9.97
N ALA A 254 5.83 9.90 -9.91
CA ALA A 254 6.82 10.57 -10.75
C ALA A 254 6.50 10.24 -12.23
N ARG A 255 6.63 11.22 -13.11
CA ARG A 255 6.48 10.96 -14.57
C ARG A 255 7.46 9.88 -15.01
N HIS A 256 7.01 8.98 -15.88
CA HIS A 256 7.81 7.88 -16.43
C HIS A 256 8.38 6.90 -15.38
N SER A 257 7.73 6.80 -14.22
CA SER A 257 8.12 5.90 -13.14
C SER A 257 7.47 4.52 -13.24
N ILE A 258 7.87 3.62 -12.35
CA ILE A 258 7.25 2.30 -12.16
C ILE A 258 5.95 2.37 -11.35
N GLU A 259 5.64 3.48 -10.70
CA GLU A 259 4.53 3.64 -9.76
C GLU A 259 3.15 3.38 -10.39
N PRO A 260 2.86 3.79 -11.65
CA PRO A 260 1.61 3.44 -12.32
C PRO A 260 1.41 1.93 -12.50
N LEU A 261 2.49 1.18 -12.72
CA LEU A 261 2.42 -0.29 -12.82
C LEU A 261 2.09 -0.92 -11.46
N ILE A 262 2.74 -0.45 -10.40
CA ILE A 262 2.45 -0.88 -9.03
C ILE A 262 0.97 -0.60 -8.70
N TYR A 263 0.49 0.60 -9.01
CA TYR A 263 -0.90 1.00 -8.78
C TYR A 263 -1.90 0.10 -9.52
N LYS A 264 -1.63 -0.21 -10.80
CA LYS A 264 -2.46 -1.13 -11.59
C LYS A 264 -2.55 -2.50 -10.90
N LEU A 265 -1.42 -3.10 -10.51
CA LEU A 265 -1.38 -4.41 -9.88
C LEU A 265 -2.11 -4.44 -8.52
N VAL A 266 -1.99 -3.36 -7.74
CA VAL A 266 -2.69 -3.23 -6.46
C VAL A 266 -4.20 -3.10 -6.66
N ARG A 267 -4.65 -2.36 -7.65
CA ARG A 267 -6.07 -2.22 -8.00
C ARG A 267 -6.67 -3.51 -8.54
N GLU A 268 -5.96 -4.25 -9.38
CA GLU A 268 -6.42 -5.55 -9.89
C GLU A 268 -6.68 -6.54 -8.74
N LYS A 269 -5.83 -6.57 -7.73
CA LYS A 269 -6.06 -7.38 -6.52
C LYS A 269 -7.28 -6.89 -5.72
N GLN A 270 -7.51 -5.59 -5.63
CA GLN A 270 -8.67 -5.02 -4.97
C GLN A 270 -9.97 -5.34 -5.73
N ASP A 271 -10.00 -5.15 -7.04
CA ASP A 271 -11.16 -5.42 -7.87
C ASP A 271 -11.54 -6.91 -7.80
N TYR A 272 -10.54 -7.80 -7.76
CA TYR A 272 -10.75 -9.22 -7.53
C TYR A 272 -11.52 -9.47 -6.22
N THR A 273 -11.08 -8.91 -5.10
CA THR A 273 -11.71 -9.10 -3.79
C THR A 273 -13.15 -8.56 -3.74
N VAL A 274 -13.38 -7.37 -4.30
CA VAL A 274 -14.71 -6.72 -4.33
C VAL A 274 -15.67 -7.43 -5.29
N ALA A 275 -15.19 -7.86 -6.45
CA ALA A 275 -16.01 -8.56 -7.44
C ALA A 275 -16.55 -9.88 -6.88
N HIS A 276 -15.73 -10.63 -6.16
CA HIS A 276 -16.12 -11.89 -5.54
C HIS A 276 -17.19 -11.70 -4.46
N TYR A 277 -17.05 -10.69 -3.59
CA TYR A 277 -18.09 -10.35 -2.59
C TYR A 277 -19.42 -9.91 -3.22
N ARG A 278 -19.42 -9.36 -4.44
CA ARG A 278 -20.64 -8.99 -5.16
C ARG A 278 -21.31 -10.18 -5.84
N HIS A 279 -20.56 -11.19 -6.25
CA HIS A 279 -21.10 -12.38 -6.94
C HIS A 279 -21.97 -13.26 -6.03
N ASP A 280 -21.71 -13.27 -4.73
CA ASP A 280 -22.46 -14.06 -3.74
C ASP A 280 -23.83 -13.45 -3.37
N LYS A 281 -24.24 -12.32 -3.98
CA LYS A 281 -25.53 -11.65 -3.70
C LYS A 281 -26.58 -11.80 -4.80
N ASN A 282 -26.27 -12.52 -5.88
CA ASN A 282 -27.20 -12.88 -6.93
C ASN A 282 -27.40 -14.41 -6.98
#